data_4bcdc2cf17559341911435ca845bcff0
#
_entry.id   4bcdc2cf17559341911435ca845bcff0
#
_cell.length_a   1.000
_cell.length_b   1.000
_cell.length_c   1.000
_cell.angle_alpha   90.00
_cell.angle_beta   90.00
_cell.angle_gamma   90.00
#
_symmetry.space_group_name_H-M   'P 1'
#
loop_
_entity.id
_entity.type
_entity.pdbx_description
1 polymer ?
#
loop_
_entity_poly.entity_id
_entity_poly.type
_entity_poly.pdbx_seq_one_letter_code
_entity_poly.pdbx_strand_id
1 'polypeptide(L)'
;LLTQITNEAVNENLQKRFANGEIYTYIGNVLISVNPFRDLGIYTDETLASYRGKNRLEMPPHVFAIAEGAYYNMVAYKESQCVIISGESGAGKTEAAKRIMQYIAAVSGEGRATGISNIKDMVLATNPLLESFGCAKTLRNNNSSRHGKYLEVMFDTQGAPVGATITNYLLEKGRVVQQVR
;
A
#
# COMPACT_ATOMS: atom_id res chain seq x y z
N LEU A 1 8.76 2.58 23.20
CA LEU A 1 9.15 1.18 22.95
C LEU A 1 8.45 0.29 23.97
N LEU A 2 7.93 -0.87 23.52
CA LEU A 2 7.35 -1.86 24.41
C LEU A 2 8.49 -2.62 25.14
N THR A 3 8.35 -2.82 26.44
CA THR A 3 9.29 -3.61 27.25
C THR A 3 9.00 -5.10 27.14
N GLN A 4 7.76 -5.47 26.83
CA GLN A 4 7.34 -6.84 26.59
C GLN A 4 6.47 -6.89 25.33
N ILE A 5 6.67 -7.91 24.49
CA ILE A 5 5.93 -8.10 23.24
C ILE A 5 4.88 -9.20 23.50
N THR A 6 3.73 -8.80 24.04
CA THR A 6 2.53 -9.63 24.16
C THR A 6 1.43 -9.08 23.27
N ASN A 7 0.44 -9.88 22.94
CA ASN A 7 -0.71 -9.44 22.14
C ASN A 7 -1.45 -8.26 22.80
N GLU A 8 -1.57 -8.29 24.11
CA GLU A 8 -2.22 -7.25 24.91
C GLU A 8 -1.41 -5.94 24.83
N ALA A 9 -0.10 -6.00 25.06
CA ALA A 9 0.77 -4.83 25.03
C ALA A 9 0.83 -4.20 23.62
N VAL A 10 0.88 -5.03 22.58
CA VAL A 10 0.82 -4.56 21.18
C VAL A 10 -0.52 -3.88 20.90
N ASN A 11 -1.64 -4.50 21.29
CA ASN A 11 -2.97 -3.94 21.07
C ASN A 11 -3.18 -2.61 21.84
N GLU A 12 -2.75 -2.54 23.09
CA GLU A 12 -2.81 -1.32 23.89
C GLU A 12 -1.99 -0.18 23.27
N ASN A 13 -0.79 -0.50 22.78
CA ASN A 13 0.06 0.47 22.09
C ASN A 13 -0.59 0.97 20.79
N LEU A 14 -1.18 0.08 20.00
CA LEU A 14 -1.90 0.45 18.78
C LEU A 14 -3.09 1.35 19.09
N GLN A 15 -3.86 1.05 20.14
CA GLN A 15 -4.98 1.88 20.60
C GLN A 15 -4.54 3.28 21.02
N LYS A 16 -3.46 3.40 21.80
CA LYS A 16 -2.91 4.70 22.22
C LYS A 16 -2.45 5.53 21.03
N ARG A 17 -1.71 4.92 20.09
CA ARG A 17 -1.24 5.59 18.88
C ARG A 17 -2.42 6.02 18.00
N PHE A 18 -3.38 5.14 17.81
CA PHE A 18 -4.58 5.43 17.01
C PHE A 18 -5.39 6.60 17.59
N ALA A 19 -5.54 6.68 18.91
CA ALA A 19 -6.21 7.79 19.59
C ALA A 19 -5.51 9.13 19.33
N ASN A 20 -4.19 9.12 19.10
CA ASN A 20 -3.38 10.28 18.72
C ASN A 20 -3.37 10.56 17.20
N GLY A 21 -4.11 9.81 16.39
CA GLY A 21 -4.10 9.93 14.93
C GLY A 21 -2.94 9.22 14.23
N GLU A 22 -2.12 8.46 14.96
CA GLU A 22 -0.98 7.72 14.44
C GLU A 22 -1.42 6.31 14.04
N ILE A 23 -1.76 6.12 12.76
CA ILE A 23 -2.29 4.84 12.24
C ILE A 23 -1.20 3.82 11.89
N TYR A 24 0.05 4.23 11.82
CA TYR A 24 1.19 3.39 11.43
C TYR A 24 2.10 3.08 12.61
N THR A 25 2.56 1.84 12.71
CA THR A 25 3.45 1.37 13.76
C THR A 25 4.42 0.34 13.21
N TYR A 26 5.72 0.45 13.51
CA TYR A 26 6.69 -0.60 13.18
C TYR A 26 6.72 -1.71 14.22
N ILE A 27 6.73 -2.96 13.77
CA ILE A 27 7.18 -4.10 14.54
C ILE A 27 8.32 -4.78 13.75
N GLY A 28 9.56 -4.53 14.15
CA GLY A 28 10.71 -4.96 13.38
C GLY A 28 10.67 -4.42 11.96
N ASN A 29 10.66 -5.30 10.95
CA ASN A 29 10.59 -4.93 9.54
C ASN A 29 9.16 -4.77 9.01
N VAL A 30 8.16 -5.07 9.82
CA VAL A 30 6.76 -5.01 9.42
C VAL A 30 6.16 -3.65 9.78
N LEU A 31 5.43 -3.07 8.87
CA LEU A 31 4.57 -1.91 9.12
C LEU A 31 3.14 -2.39 9.40
N ILE A 32 2.64 -2.11 10.61
CA ILE A 32 1.24 -2.28 10.95
C ILE A 32 0.49 -1.01 10.58
N SER A 33 -0.63 -1.15 9.89
CA SER A 33 -1.56 -0.06 9.55
C SER A 33 -2.93 -0.34 10.15
N VAL A 34 -3.47 0.60 10.90
CA VAL A 34 -4.84 0.55 11.43
C VAL A 34 -5.72 1.49 10.62
N ASN A 35 -6.76 0.97 9.95
CA ASN A 35 -7.63 1.77 9.11
C ASN A 35 -8.43 2.79 9.94
N PRO A 36 -8.29 4.10 9.72
CA PRO A 36 -9.02 5.13 10.46
C PRO A 36 -10.44 5.36 9.94
N PHE A 37 -10.82 4.76 8.79
CA PHE A 37 -12.09 5.00 8.10
C PHE A 37 -12.41 6.48 7.84
N ARG A 38 -11.39 7.32 7.79
CA ARG A 38 -11.46 8.76 7.49
C ARG A 38 -10.15 9.23 6.88
N ASP A 39 -10.18 10.35 6.17
CA ASP A 39 -8.96 11.00 5.71
C ASP A 39 -8.27 11.71 6.89
N LEU A 40 -6.98 11.47 7.03
CA LEU A 40 -6.12 12.12 8.04
C LEU A 40 -5.21 13.20 7.43
N GLY A 41 -5.27 13.43 6.13
CA GLY A 41 -4.40 14.39 5.44
C GLY A 41 -2.90 14.02 5.44
N ILE A 42 -2.58 12.74 5.63
CA ILE A 42 -1.18 12.28 5.77
C ILE A 42 -0.54 11.83 4.45
N TYR A 43 -1.24 11.97 3.33
CA TYR A 43 -0.78 11.52 2.01
C TYR A 43 -0.56 12.68 1.03
N THR A 44 -0.15 13.84 1.56
CA THR A 44 0.12 15.04 0.76
C THR A 44 1.45 14.94 0.01
N ASP A 45 1.64 15.78 -1.00
CA ASP A 45 2.90 15.83 -1.76
C ASP A 45 4.07 16.27 -0.88
N GLU A 46 3.82 17.14 0.11
CA GLU A 46 4.83 17.55 1.10
C GLU A 46 5.26 16.36 1.96
N THR A 47 4.29 15.56 2.44
CA THR A 47 4.58 14.35 3.19
C THR A 47 5.38 13.38 2.33
N LEU A 48 4.97 13.15 1.08
CA LEU A 48 5.68 12.29 0.14
C LEU A 48 7.14 12.74 -0.05
N ALA A 49 7.36 14.03 -0.33
CA ALA A 49 8.69 14.60 -0.51
C ALA A 49 9.57 14.45 0.73
N SER A 50 9.00 14.51 1.93
CA SER A 50 9.75 14.38 3.18
C SER A 50 10.36 13.00 3.39
N TYR A 51 9.79 11.93 2.80
CA TYR A 51 10.29 10.56 2.91
C TYR A 51 11.36 10.21 1.87
N ARG A 52 11.50 11.04 0.84
CA ARG A 52 12.43 10.78 -0.27
C ARG A 52 13.89 10.78 0.19
N GLY A 53 14.62 9.73 -0.15
CA GLY A 53 16.03 9.54 0.22
C GLY A 53 16.25 9.34 1.72
N LYS A 54 15.20 9.12 2.51
CA LYS A 54 15.29 8.91 3.96
C LYS A 54 15.24 7.43 4.32
N ASN A 55 16.07 7.05 5.28
CA ASN A 55 15.94 5.73 5.89
C ASN A 55 14.64 5.68 6.72
N ARG A 56 13.99 4.52 6.73
CA ARG A 56 12.73 4.32 7.46
C ARG A 56 12.80 4.64 8.96
N LEU A 57 14.00 4.58 9.57
CA LEU A 57 14.22 4.89 11.00
C LEU A 57 14.45 6.38 11.27
N GLU A 58 14.67 7.19 10.24
CA GLU A 58 14.84 8.63 10.35
C GLU A 58 13.49 9.38 10.35
N MET A 59 12.43 8.69 9.90
CA MET A 59 11.10 9.27 9.74
C MET A 59 10.07 8.48 10.57
N PRO A 60 8.93 9.09 10.93
CA PRO A 60 7.84 8.36 11.55
C PRO A 60 7.37 7.16 10.70
N PRO A 61 6.81 6.10 11.33
CA PRO A 61 6.24 4.98 10.59
C PRO A 61 5.19 5.45 9.57
N HIS A 62 5.38 5.08 8.30
CA HIS A 62 4.48 5.45 7.22
C HIS A 62 4.61 4.47 6.04
N VAL A 63 3.54 4.33 5.26
CA VAL A 63 3.56 3.51 4.04
C VAL A 63 4.54 4.04 2.99
N PHE A 64 4.79 5.35 2.96
CA PHE A 64 5.79 5.96 2.07
C PHE A 64 7.23 5.53 2.42
N ALA A 65 7.54 5.29 3.70
CA ALA A 65 8.85 4.77 4.07
C ALA A 65 9.10 3.35 3.57
N ILE A 66 8.04 2.52 3.51
CA ILE A 66 8.12 1.17 2.90
C ILE A 66 8.34 1.28 1.39
N ALA A 67 7.60 2.17 0.73
CA ALA A 67 7.74 2.40 -0.71
C ALA A 67 9.13 2.94 -1.08
N GLU A 68 9.64 3.92 -0.31
CA GLU A 68 11.00 4.47 -0.49
C GLU A 68 12.06 3.40 -0.32
N GLY A 69 12.00 2.62 0.77
CA GLY A 69 12.95 1.53 1.02
C GLY A 69 12.98 0.49 -0.10
N ALA A 70 11.81 0.09 -0.60
CA ALA A 70 11.70 -0.83 -1.72
C ALA A 70 12.27 -0.22 -3.01
N TYR A 71 11.88 1.01 -3.33
CA TYR A 71 12.37 1.70 -4.54
C TYR A 71 13.89 1.94 -4.48
N TYR A 72 14.40 2.45 -3.35
CA TYR A 72 15.83 2.65 -3.15
C TYR A 72 16.64 1.36 -3.31
N ASN A 73 16.22 0.28 -2.65
CA ASN A 73 16.92 -1.02 -2.74
C ASN A 73 16.92 -1.56 -4.17
N MET A 74 15.79 -1.44 -4.87
CA MET A 74 15.71 -1.85 -6.28
C MET A 74 16.70 -1.07 -7.15
N VAL A 75 16.79 0.25 -7.00
CA VAL A 75 17.68 1.09 -7.81
C VAL A 75 19.15 0.87 -7.44
N ALA A 76 19.46 0.82 -6.12
CA ALA A 76 20.82 0.75 -5.62
C ALA A 76 21.46 -0.63 -5.83
N TYR A 77 20.70 -1.70 -5.54
CA TYR A 77 21.23 -3.08 -5.59
C TYR A 77 20.85 -3.83 -6.87
N LYS A 78 20.00 -3.26 -7.72
CA LYS A 78 19.48 -3.90 -8.95
C LYS A 78 18.76 -5.23 -8.67
N GLU A 79 18.11 -5.32 -7.53
CA GLU A 79 17.38 -6.50 -7.10
C GLU A 79 15.87 -6.21 -7.06
N SER A 80 15.06 -7.15 -7.54
CA SER A 80 13.61 -7.08 -7.44
C SER A 80 13.17 -7.03 -5.98
N GLN A 81 12.24 -6.14 -5.67
CA GLN A 81 11.67 -5.97 -4.34
C GLN A 81 10.23 -6.46 -4.30
N CYS A 82 9.80 -6.98 -3.17
CA CYS A 82 8.44 -7.47 -2.98
C CYS A 82 7.82 -6.81 -1.74
N VAL A 83 6.66 -6.19 -1.91
CA VAL A 83 5.87 -5.64 -0.81
C VAL A 83 4.62 -6.49 -0.63
N ILE A 84 4.53 -7.18 0.50
CA ILE A 84 3.39 -8.04 0.83
C ILE A 84 2.43 -7.25 1.71
N ILE A 85 1.16 -7.17 1.29
CA ILE A 85 0.10 -6.50 2.03
C ILE A 85 -0.97 -7.52 2.40
N SER A 86 -1.19 -7.73 3.69
CA SER A 86 -2.20 -8.65 4.20
C SER A 86 -3.08 -7.98 5.26
N GLY A 87 -4.26 -8.55 5.49
CA GLY A 87 -5.20 -8.05 6.48
C GLY A 87 -6.63 -8.48 6.18
N GLU A 88 -7.51 -8.31 7.14
CA GLU A 88 -8.93 -8.64 7.02
C GLU A 88 -9.66 -7.75 6.00
N SER A 89 -10.91 -8.10 5.71
CA SER A 89 -11.80 -7.26 4.90
C SER A 89 -11.97 -5.88 5.57
N GLY A 90 -11.82 -4.80 4.81
CA GLY A 90 -11.91 -3.44 5.33
C GLY A 90 -10.64 -2.91 6.02
N ALA A 91 -9.55 -3.67 6.08
CA ALA A 91 -8.30 -3.23 6.72
C ALA A 91 -7.53 -2.12 5.95
N GLY A 92 -7.91 -1.82 4.70
CA GLY A 92 -7.26 -0.78 3.89
C GLY A 92 -6.17 -1.30 2.95
N LYS A 93 -6.12 -2.61 2.65
CA LYS A 93 -5.10 -3.19 1.76
C LYS A 93 -5.01 -2.51 0.38
N THR A 94 -6.14 -2.27 -0.25
CA THR A 94 -6.20 -1.61 -1.56
C THR A 94 -5.70 -0.17 -1.48
N GLU A 95 -6.04 0.54 -0.40
CA GLU A 95 -5.56 1.90 -0.19
C GLU A 95 -4.05 1.93 0.04
N ALA A 96 -3.51 1.02 0.85
CA ALA A 96 -2.06 0.90 1.05
C ALA A 96 -1.31 0.65 -0.27
N ALA A 97 -1.78 -0.27 -1.11
CA ALA A 97 -1.20 -0.52 -2.43
C ALA A 97 -1.24 0.72 -3.32
N LYS A 98 -2.36 1.46 -3.33
CA LYS A 98 -2.52 2.72 -4.06
C LYS A 98 -1.49 3.77 -3.60
N ARG A 99 -1.27 3.91 -2.28
CA ARG A 99 -0.30 4.88 -1.74
C ARG A 99 1.15 4.52 -2.06
N ILE A 100 1.49 3.23 -2.06
CA ILE A 100 2.80 2.76 -2.52
C ILE A 100 3.00 3.12 -3.99
N MET A 101 2.02 2.87 -4.84
CA MET A 101 2.11 3.20 -6.27
C MET A 101 2.18 4.72 -6.50
N GLN A 102 1.43 5.51 -5.74
CA GLN A 102 1.51 6.98 -5.77
C GLN A 102 2.95 7.45 -5.46
N TYR A 103 3.54 6.90 -4.40
CA TYR A 103 4.90 7.23 -4.00
C TYR A 103 5.92 6.87 -5.09
N ILE A 104 5.91 5.62 -5.56
CA ILE A 104 6.83 5.15 -6.60
C ILE A 104 6.71 5.99 -7.87
N ALA A 105 5.50 6.32 -8.30
CA ALA A 105 5.29 7.16 -9.48
C ALA A 105 5.86 8.58 -9.31
N ALA A 106 5.77 9.14 -8.12
CA ALA A 106 6.30 10.48 -7.86
C ALA A 106 7.83 10.49 -7.83
N VAL A 107 8.48 9.52 -7.15
CA VAL A 107 9.95 9.50 -7.01
C VAL A 107 10.66 9.04 -8.28
N SER A 108 10.03 8.20 -9.12
CA SER A 108 10.59 7.70 -10.38
C SER A 108 10.38 8.65 -11.56
N GLY A 109 9.53 9.67 -11.43
CA GLY A 109 9.08 10.55 -12.52
C GLY A 109 9.82 11.87 -12.66
N GLU A 110 10.69 12.23 -11.74
CA GLU A 110 11.39 13.51 -11.81
C GLU A 110 12.43 13.53 -12.95
N GLY A 111 12.16 14.36 -13.95
CA GLY A 111 13.04 14.60 -15.09
C GLY A 111 12.60 14.01 -16.43
N ARG A 112 11.51 13.25 -16.50
CA ARG A 112 10.99 12.69 -17.75
C ARG A 112 9.51 12.97 -17.92
N ALA A 113 9.20 13.96 -18.77
CA ALA A 113 7.84 14.26 -19.17
C ALA A 113 7.20 13.06 -19.92
N THR A 114 5.97 12.74 -19.58
CA THR A 114 4.92 12.05 -20.37
C THR A 114 4.69 10.55 -20.24
N GLY A 115 5.69 9.69 -19.94
CA GLY A 115 5.43 8.23 -19.92
C GLY A 115 4.98 7.66 -18.56
N ILE A 116 5.47 8.22 -17.48
CA ILE A 116 5.38 7.65 -16.12
C ILE A 116 4.01 7.89 -15.46
N SER A 117 3.43 9.07 -15.69
CA SER A 117 2.06 9.38 -15.27
C SER A 117 1.07 8.35 -15.85
N ASN A 118 1.26 7.95 -17.10
CA ASN A 118 0.39 6.99 -17.77
C ASN A 118 0.36 5.61 -17.11
N ILE A 119 1.50 5.06 -16.66
CA ILE A 119 1.53 3.72 -16.06
C ILE A 119 0.80 3.71 -14.70
N LYS A 120 1.07 4.72 -13.85
CA LYS A 120 0.32 4.88 -12.60
C LYS A 120 -1.17 5.00 -12.87
N ASP A 121 -1.55 5.89 -13.77
CA ASP A 121 -2.94 6.16 -14.08
C ASP A 121 -3.61 4.93 -14.72
N MET A 122 -2.93 4.18 -15.57
CA MET A 122 -3.39 2.91 -16.12
C MET A 122 -3.62 1.86 -15.04
N VAL A 123 -2.67 1.67 -14.12
CA VAL A 123 -2.81 0.72 -12.99
C VAL A 123 -3.99 1.12 -12.10
N LEU A 124 -4.12 2.41 -11.78
CA LEU A 124 -5.25 2.90 -10.98
C LEU A 124 -6.58 2.80 -11.71
N ALA A 125 -6.61 3.05 -13.02
CA ALA A 125 -7.82 2.94 -13.85
C ALA A 125 -8.32 1.49 -14.01
N THR A 126 -7.48 0.47 -13.79
CA THR A 126 -7.93 -0.93 -13.78
C THR A 126 -8.70 -1.32 -12.52
N ASN A 127 -8.56 -0.57 -11.41
CA ASN A 127 -9.22 -0.92 -10.15
C ASN A 127 -10.75 -0.95 -10.27
N PRO A 128 -11.46 0.03 -10.87
CA PRO A 128 -12.91 -0.02 -11.01
C PRO A 128 -13.39 -1.25 -11.79
N LEU A 129 -12.65 -1.66 -12.83
CA LEU A 129 -12.97 -2.86 -13.60
C LEU A 129 -12.84 -4.12 -12.73
N LEU A 130 -11.72 -4.26 -12.02
CA LEU A 130 -11.50 -5.40 -11.12
C LEU A 130 -12.51 -5.43 -9.97
N GLU A 131 -12.89 -4.28 -9.44
CA GLU A 131 -13.91 -4.15 -8.41
C GLU A 131 -15.29 -4.56 -8.91
N SER A 132 -15.64 -4.21 -10.14
CA SER A 132 -16.94 -4.58 -10.74
C SER A 132 -17.16 -6.09 -10.84
N PHE A 133 -16.09 -6.86 -11.04
CA PHE A 133 -16.18 -8.32 -11.22
C PHE A 133 -15.72 -9.12 -10.01
N GLY A 134 -14.90 -8.55 -9.13
CA GLY A 134 -14.21 -9.28 -8.07
C GLY A 134 -14.54 -8.83 -6.65
N CYS A 135 -15.47 -7.90 -6.45
CA CYS A 135 -15.85 -7.40 -5.14
C CYS A 135 -17.25 -7.85 -4.72
N ALA A 136 -17.44 -7.91 -3.41
CA ALA A 136 -18.73 -8.19 -2.80
C ALA A 136 -18.85 -7.47 -1.45
N LYS A 137 -20.09 -7.26 -1.00
CA LYS A 137 -20.38 -6.76 0.34
C LYS A 137 -20.00 -7.80 1.40
N THR A 138 -19.40 -7.32 2.49
CA THR A 138 -19.14 -8.07 3.73
C THR A 138 -19.71 -7.31 4.91
N LEU A 139 -19.73 -7.92 6.10
CA LEU A 139 -20.18 -7.25 7.32
C LEU A 139 -19.36 -6.00 7.68
N ARG A 140 -18.09 -5.95 7.26
CA ARG A 140 -17.15 -4.88 7.62
C ARG A 140 -16.87 -3.91 6.47
N ASN A 141 -17.25 -4.26 5.23
CA ASN A 141 -16.96 -3.45 4.06
C ASN A 141 -17.97 -3.71 2.95
N ASN A 142 -18.61 -2.66 2.48
CA ASN A 142 -19.62 -2.74 1.39
C ASN A 142 -18.99 -3.06 0.02
N ASN A 143 -17.69 -2.83 -0.16
CA ASN A 143 -16.95 -3.10 -1.41
C ASN A 143 -15.64 -3.82 -1.09
N SER A 144 -15.74 -5.10 -0.73
CA SER A 144 -14.58 -5.93 -0.36
C SER A 144 -14.09 -6.72 -1.55
N SER A 145 -12.82 -6.57 -1.92
CA SER A 145 -12.17 -7.43 -2.91
C SER A 145 -12.15 -8.88 -2.45
N ARG A 146 -12.73 -9.77 -3.26
CA ARG A 146 -12.84 -11.22 -2.98
C ARG A 146 -11.85 -12.05 -3.81
N HIS A 147 -10.73 -11.46 -4.18
CA HIS A 147 -9.63 -12.10 -4.90
C HIS A 147 -8.29 -11.60 -4.39
N GLY A 148 -7.25 -12.39 -4.57
CA GLY A 148 -5.88 -11.94 -4.45
C GLY A 148 -5.46 -11.19 -5.70
N LYS A 149 -4.59 -10.20 -5.54
CA LYS A 149 -4.01 -9.43 -6.63
C LYS A 149 -2.49 -9.40 -6.51
N TYR A 150 -1.80 -9.72 -7.58
CA TYR A 150 -0.37 -9.55 -7.75
C TYR A 150 -0.13 -8.48 -8.80
N LEU A 151 0.53 -7.41 -8.40
CA LEU A 151 0.92 -6.31 -9.28
C LEU A 151 2.44 -6.34 -9.43
N GLU A 152 2.90 -6.51 -10.64
CA GLU A 152 4.30 -6.44 -11.02
C GLU A 152 4.54 -5.16 -11.80
N VAL A 153 5.52 -4.38 -11.38
CA VAL A 153 5.95 -3.16 -12.06
C VAL A 153 7.37 -3.36 -12.54
N MET A 154 7.60 -3.18 -13.83
CA MET A 154 8.89 -3.31 -14.47
C MET A 154 9.54 -1.94 -14.58
N PHE A 155 10.84 -1.87 -14.29
CA PHE A 155 11.63 -0.65 -14.32
C PHE A 155 12.81 -0.79 -15.28
N ASP A 156 13.21 0.31 -15.88
CA ASP A 156 14.46 0.37 -16.66
C ASP A 156 15.69 0.46 -15.73
N THR A 157 16.88 0.46 -16.34
CA THR A 157 18.14 0.55 -15.60
C THR A 157 18.32 1.85 -14.83
N GLN A 158 17.52 2.87 -15.12
CA GLN A 158 17.56 4.19 -14.48
C GLN A 158 16.45 4.33 -13.41
N GLY A 159 15.66 3.27 -13.16
CA GLY A 159 14.60 3.25 -12.17
C GLY A 159 13.29 3.87 -12.65
N ALA A 160 13.12 4.13 -13.96
CA ALA A 160 11.84 4.58 -14.49
C ALA A 160 10.93 3.37 -14.79
N PRO A 161 9.64 3.41 -14.43
CA PRO A 161 8.71 2.33 -14.73
C PRO A 161 8.43 2.28 -16.24
N VAL A 162 8.56 1.09 -16.83
CA VAL A 162 8.37 0.85 -18.28
C VAL A 162 7.13 0.01 -18.57
N GLY A 163 6.55 -0.63 -17.56
CA GLY A 163 5.34 -1.43 -17.71
C GLY A 163 4.82 -1.96 -16.40
N ALA A 164 3.60 -2.50 -16.43
CA ALA A 164 3.01 -3.18 -15.29
C ALA A 164 2.14 -4.36 -15.74
N THR A 165 2.11 -5.41 -14.93
CA THR A 165 1.24 -6.57 -15.12
C THR A 165 0.42 -6.82 -13.87
N ILE A 166 -0.88 -7.09 -14.03
CA ILE A 166 -1.78 -7.43 -12.92
C ILE A 166 -2.27 -8.85 -13.12
N THR A 167 -2.04 -9.69 -12.11
CA THR A 167 -2.58 -11.05 -12.05
C THR A 167 -3.55 -11.17 -10.89
N ASN A 168 -4.74 -11.70 -11.15
CA ASN A 168 -5.76 -11.95 -10.14
C ASN A 168 -5.84 -13.46 -9.86
N TYR A 169 -6.06 -13.83 -8.61
CA TYR A 169 -6.11 -15.24 -8.20
C TYR A 169 -7.05 -15.43 -7.01
N LEU A 170 -7.48 -16.67 -6.81
CA LEU A 170 -8.31 -17.10 -5.68
C LEU A 170 -9.62 -16.31 -5.54
N LEU A 171 -10.36 -16.10 -6.64
CA LEU A 171 -11.67 -15.46 -6.59
C LEU A 171 -12.67 -16.31 -5.79
N GLU A 172 -13.26 -15.73 -4.74
CA GLU A 172 -14.36 -16.32 -3.96
C GLU A 172 -15.67 -16.19 -4.75
N LYS A 173 -15.85 -17.04 -5.76
CA LYS A 173 -16.98 -16.99 -6.72
C LYS A 173 -18.34 -17.01 -6.03
N GLY A 174 -18.52 -17.90 -5.04
CA GLY A 174 -19.80 -18.05 -4.32
C GLY A 174 -20.27 -16.73 -3.68
N ARG A 175 -19.36 -15.96 -3.08
CA ARG A 175 -19.70 -14.67 -2.48
C ARG A 175 -19.99 -13.58 -3.51
N VAL A 176 -19.28 -13.60 -4.65
CA VAL A 176 -19.49 -12.58 -5.70
C VAL A 176 -20.84 -12.76 -6.38
N VAL A 177 -21.26 -14.00 -6.65
CA VAL A 177 -22.52 -14.29 -7.35
C VAL A 177 -23.74 -14.34 -6.42
N GLN A 178 -23.53 -14.60 -5.11
CA GLN A 178 -24.59 -14.65 -4.10
C GLN A 178 -24.19 -13.77 -2.91
N GLN A 179 -24.33 -12.48 -3.09
CA GLN A 179 -24.02 -11.52 -2.02
C GLN A 179 -25.08 -11.65 -0.91
N VAL A 180 -24.60 -11.92 0.31
CA VAL A 180 -25.48 -11.94 1.50
C VAL A 180 -25.96 -10.52 1.76
N ARG A 181 -27.28 -10.39 1.84
CA ARG A 181 -27.96 -9.13 2.17
C ARG A 181 -27.79 -8.80 3.66
#